data_277fb69ca8c4246f7ea9dbe733603f9f
#
_entry.id   277fb69ca8c4246f7ea9dbe733603f9f
#
_cell.length_a   1.000
_cell.length_b   1.000
_cell.length_c   1.000
_cell.angle_alpha   90.00
_cell.angle_beta   90.00
_cell.angle_gamma   90.00
#
_symmetry.space_group_name_H-M   'P 1'
#
loop_
_entity.id
_entity.type
_entity.pdbx_description
1 polymer ?
#
loop_
_entity_poly.entity_id
_entity_poly.type
_entity_poly.pdbx_seq_one_letter_code
_entity_poly.pdbx_strand_id
1 'polypeptide(L)'
;MLASVRKAVEELIAERGSDAITIPMVAERAGVNHSSIYRRWGDARTMINDLATYRLDPGRGLPDTGDVRADLVAWARELISHYSIPVNAAILRGGAAVAGESESDCLRDRRAEAAAFAARSGGAFSGDDVIDRVVAPIIYRVIFLPWTLSEVDAHACVDEL
;
A
#
# COMPACT_ATOMS: atom_id res chain seq x y z
N MET A 1 13.79 -14.55 -5.97
CA MET A 1 12.69 -14.44 -6.96
C MET A 1 11.74 -13.27 -6.65
N LEU A 2 11.03 -13.24 -5.52
CA LEU A 2 10.08 -12.15 -5.24
C LEU A 2 10.73 -10.77 -5.19
N ALA A 3 11.84 -10.63 -4.48
CA ALA A 3 12.61 -9.38 -4.41
C ALA A 3 13.14 -8.91 -5.77
N SER A 4 13.62 -9.85 -6.61
CA SER A 4 14.10 -9.52 -7.94
C SER A 4 12.97 -9.06 -8.87
N VAL A 5 11.80 -9.71 -8.78
CA VAL A 5 10.61 -9.32 -9.56
C VAL A 5 10.11 -7.95 -9.10
N ARG A 6 10.04 -7.69 -7.79
CA ARG A 6 9.66 -6.38 -7.24
C ARG A 6 10.58 -5.28 -7.77
N LYS A 7 11.91 -5.47 -7.64
CA LYS A 7 12.89 -4.50 -8.13
C LYS A 7 12.73 -4.23 -9.62
N ALA A 8 12.54 -5.28 -10.44
CA ALA A 8 12.34 -5.14 -11.87
C ALA A 8 11.05 -4.36 -12.21
N VAL A 9 9.96 -4.61 -11.49
CA VAL A 9 8.70 -3.86 -11.64
C VAL A 9 8.89 -2.40 -11.27
N GLU A 10 9.56 -2.10 -10.14
CA GLU A 10 9.85 -0.74 -9.70
C GLU A 10 10.65 0.04 -10.76
N GLU A 11 11.72 -0.56 -11.28
CA GLU A 11 12.55 0.05 -12.33
C GLU A 11 11.75 0.30 -13.62
N LEU A 12 10.97 -0.69 -14.07
CA LEU A 12 10.17 -0.57 -15.29
C LEU A 12 9.05 0.46 -15.17
N ILE A 13 8.39 0.56 -14.00
CA ILE A 13 7.39 1.59 -13.74
C ILE A 13 8.01 2.98 -13.79
N ALA A 14 9.19 3.16 -13.21
CA ALA A 14 9.90 4.43 -13.24
C ALA A 14 10.32 4.84 -14.68
N GLU A 15 10.68 3.86 -15.52
CA GLU A 15 11.11 4.10 -16.89
C GLU A 15 9.95 4.34 -17.88
N ARG A 16 8.81 3.65 -17.70
CA ARG A 16 7.77 3.51 -18.76
C ARG A 16 6.33 3.75 -18.28
N GLY A 17 6.11 3.89 -16.98
CA GLY A 17 4.78 3.89 -16.38
C GLY A 17 4.19 2.49 -16.21
N SER A 18 3.15 2.38 -15.38
CA SER A 18 2.53 1.09 -14.99
C SER A 18 1.84 0.37 -16.15
N ASP A 19 1.23 1.13 -17.07
CA ASP A 19 0.39 0.59 -18.14
C ASP A 19 1.19 -0.09 -19.27
N ALA A 20 2.48 0.23 -19.37
CA ALA A 20 3.37 -0.31 -20.41
C ALA A 20 4.09 -1.60 -19.98
N ILE A 21 3.85 -2.11 -18.77
CA ILE A 21 4.58 -3.24 -18.21
C ILE A 21 3.94 -4.56 -18.59
N THR A 22 4.78 -5.50 -19.08
CA THR A 22 4.37 -6.86 -19.38
C THR A 22 5.18 -7.88 -18.58
N ILE A 23 4.61 -9.07 -18.36
CA ILE A 23 5.32 -10.16 -17.65
C ILE A 23 6.64 -10.54 -18.33
N PRO A 24 6.73 -10.66 -19.68
CA PRO A 24 8.01 -10.93 -20.33
C PRO A 24 9.10 -9.88 -20.02
N MET A 25 8.76 -8.59 -20.02
CA MET A 25 9.70 -7.51 -19.68
C MET A 25 10.21 -7.63 -18.24
N VAL A 26 9.31 -7.92 -17.33
CA VAL A 26 9.66 -8.11 -15.91
C VAL A 26 10.52 -9.36 -15.72
N ALA A 27 10.18 -10.45 -16.38
CA ALA A 27 10.94 -11.71 -16.33
C ALA A 27 12.37 -11.53 -16.82
N GLU A 28 12.55 -10.84 -17.95
CA GLU A 28 13.86 -10.51 -18.54
C GLU A 28 14.67 -9.63 -17.57
N ARG A 29 14.08 -8.54 -17.08
CA ARG A 29 14.73 -7.60 -16.15
C ARG A 29 15.12 -8.26 -14.82
N ALA A 30 14.24 -9.12 -14.30
CA ALA A 30 14.44 -9.84 -13.03
C ALA A 30 15.36 -11.06 -13.15
N GLY A 31 15.69 -11.51 -14.37
CA GLY A 31 16.46 -12.73 -14.60
C GLY A 31 15.72 -14.01 -14.17
N VAL A 32 14.38 -14.05 -14.31
CA VAL A 32 13.54 -15.19 -13.91
C VAL A 32 12.73 -15.73 -15.08
N ASN A 33 12.29 -16.99 -14.98
CA ASN A 33 11.45 -17.58 -16.00
C ASN A 33 10.04 -16.97 -15.96
N HIS A 34 9.57 -16.46 -17.12
CA HIS A 34 8.22 -15.86 -17.26
C HIS A 34 7.10 -16.81 -16.86
N SER A 35 7.25 -18.13 -17.09
CA SER A 35 6.26 -19.11 -16.67
C SER A 35 6.07 -19.17 -15.15
N SER A 36 7.13 -18.87 -14.39
CA SER A 36 7.05 -18.79 -12.92
C SER A 36 6.24 -17.58 -12.45
N ILE A 37 6.33 -16.47 -13.18
CA ILE A 37 5.54 -15.26 -12.93
C ILE A 37 4.08 -15.52 -13.30
N TYR A 38 3.80 -16.06 -14.49
CA TYR A 38 2.44 -16.40 -14.91
C TYR A 38 1.74 -17.37 -13.95
N ARG A 39 2.45 -18.41 -13.48
CA ARG A 39 1.88 -19.38 -12.53
C ARG A 39 1.48 -18.73 -11.21
N ARG A 40 2.19 -17.67 -10.78
CA ARG A 40 1.93 -17.01 -9.50
C ARG A 40 0.84 -15.94 -9.59
N TRP A 41 0.84 -15.15 -10.64
CA TRP A 41 0.00 -13.96 -10.75
C TRP A 41 -1.01 -13.97 -11.91
N GLY A 42 -0.82 -14.84 -12.90
CA GLY A 42 -1.70 -14.93 -14.07
C GLY A 42 -1.46 -13.83 -15.09
N ASP A 43 -1.46 -12.57 -14.69
CA ASP A 43 -1.29 -11.41 -15.58
C ASP A 43 -0.44 -10.30 -14.92
N ALA A 44 -0.04 -9.31 -15.73
CA ALA A 44 0.82 -8.21 -15.29
C ALA A 44 0.12 -7.29 -14.29
N ARG A 45 -1.19 -7.04 -14.46
CA ARG A 45 -1.98 -6.19 -13.57
C ARG A 45 -2.05 -6.79 -12.17
N THR A 46 -2.41 -8.08 -12.09
CA THR A 46 -2.45 -8.83 -10.83
C THR A 46 -1.09 -8.84 -10.15
N MET A 47 -0.02 -9.04 -10.92
CA MET A 47 1.35 -8.98 -10.41
C MET A 47 1.69 -7.60 -9.84
N ILE A 48 1.41 -6.53 -10.58
CA ILE A 48 1.68 -5.16 -10.16
C ILE A 48 0.88 -4.84 -8.90
N ASN A 49 -0.40 -5.18 -8.87
CA ASN A 49 -1.25 -4.96 -7.70
C ASN A 49 -0.77 -5.73 -6.46
N ASP A 50 -0.38 -7.01 -6.59
CA ASP A 50 0.15 -7.81 -5.48
C ASP A 50 1.47 -7.25 -4.94
N LEU A 51 2.33 -6.77 -5.84
CA LEU A 51 3.61 -6.15 -5.46
C LEU A 51 3.44 -4.72 -4.92
N ALA A 52 2.38 -4.04 -5.35
CA ALA A 52 1.99 -2.71 -4.93
C ALA A 52 1.28 -2.70 -3.60
N THR A 53 0.60 -3.78 -3.29
CA THR A 53 -0.04 -3.93 -2.01
C THR A 53 1.07 -3.86 -0.96
N TYR A 54 1.14 -2.71 -0.29
CA TYR A 54 1.97 -2.56 0.88
C TYR A 54 1.44 -3.53 1.92
N ARG A 55 2.00 -4.68 1.89
CA ARG A 55 2.03 -5.50 3.08
C ARG A 55 3.16 -4.91 3.90
N LEU A 56 2.85 -4.28 5.01
CA LEU A 56 3.76 -4.27 6.14
C LEU A 56 4.42 -5.64 6.13
N ASP A 57 5.75 -5.69 6.17
CA ASP A 57 6.50 -6.94 6.16
C ASP A 57 5.66 -8.00 6.88
N PRO A 58 5.25 -9.10 6.22
CA PRO A 58 4.40 -10.12 6.86
C PRO A 58 4.98 -10.68 8.16
N GLY A 59 6.28 -10.46 8.39
CA GLY A 59 6.99 -10.76 9.62
C GLY A 59 6.94 -9.65 10.67
N ARG A 60 6.50 -8.44 10.32
CA ARG A 60 6.39 -7.29 11.22
C ARG A 60 4.92 -7.09 11.59
N GLY A 61 4.57 -7.45 12.83
CA GLY A 61 3.25 -7.16 13.38
C GLY A 61 2.95 -5.67 13.41
N LEU A 62 1.67 -5.32 13.54
CA LEU A 62 1.28 -3.93 13.82
C LEU A 62 1.99 -3.44 15.10
N PRO A 63 2.30 -2.14 15.20
CA PRO A 63 2.77 -1.57 16.44
C PRO A 63 1.85 -1.94 17.60
N ASP A 64 2.40 -2.40 18.71
CA ASP A 64 1.66 -2.82 19.91
C ASP A 64 2.47 -2.52 21.16
N THR A 65 2.51 -1.22 21.52
CA THR A 65 3.25 -0.72 22.70
C THR A 65 2.37 -0.66 23.94
N GLY A 66 1.07 -0.91 23.78
CA GLY A 66 0.05 -0.72 24.81
C GLY A 66 -0.62 0.66 24.76
N ASP A 67 -0.10 1.60 23.98
CA ASP A 67 -0.75 2.88 23.66
C ASP A 67 -1.25 2.86 22.21
N VAL A 68 -2.54 2.55 22.04
CA VAL A 68 -3.15 2.39 20.72
C VAL A 68 -3.09 3.65 19.86
N ARG A 69 -3.12 4.85 20.47
CA ARG A 69 -3.01 6.10 19.70
C ARG A 69 -1.58 6.33 19.22
N ALA A 70 -0.58 6.10 20.08
CA ALA A 70 0.82 6.16 19.67
C ALA A 70 1.14 5.12 18.58
N ASP A 71 0.58 3.93 18.69
CA ASP A 71 0.71 2.86 17.69
C ASP A 71 0.08 3.26 16.35
N LEU A 72 -1.11 3.89 16.35
CA LEU A 72 -1.75 4.42 15.15
C LEU A 72 -0.92 5.52 14.49
N VAL A 73 -0.34 6.42 15.27
CA VAL A 73 0.56 7.46 14.74
C VAL A 73 1.79 6.84 14.08
N ALA A 74 2.39 5.83 14.71
CA ALA A 74 3.52 5.10 14.14
C ALA A 74 3.15 4.42 12.82
N TRP A 75 2.00 3.76 12.77
CA TRP A 75 1.47 3.11 11.57
C TRP A 75 1.14 4.12 10.46
N ALA A 76 0.51 5.26 10.78
CA ALA A 76 0.24 6.33 9.81
C ALA A 76 1.53 6.89 9.21
N ARG A 77 2.58 7.10 10.02
CA ARG A 77 3.90 7.51 9.54
C ARG A 77 4.53 6.49 8.61
N GLU A 78 4.36 5.20 8.87
CA GLU A 78 4.83 4.16 7.97
C GLU A 78 4.13 4.21 6.62
N LEU A 79 2.80 4.43 6.59
CA LEU A 79 2.05 4.62 5.35
C LEU A 79 2.55 5.84 4.58
N ILE A 80 2.72 6.97 5.24
CA ILE A 80 3.24 8.20 4.62
C ILE A 80 4.65 7.94 4.04
N SER A 81 5.54 7.34 4.82
CA SER A 81 6.91 7.00 4.38
C SER A 81 6.91 6.08 3.17
N HIS A 82 6.07 5.04 3.19
CA HIS A 82 5.94 4.10 2.08
C HIS A 82 5.51 4.79 0.79
N TYR A 83 4.45 5.61 0.84
CA TYR A 83 3.93 6.30 -0.33
C TYR A 83 4.70 7.56 -0.71
N SER A 84 5.65 8.01 0.11
CA SER A 84 6.63 9.04 -0.28
C SER A 84 7.65 8.51 -1.29
N ILE A 85 7.77 7.19 -1.45
CA ILE A 85 8.55 6.56 -2.51
C ILE A 85 7.75 6.66 -3.81
N PRO A 86 8.25 7.35 -4.86
CA PRO A 86 7.45 7.67 -6.05
C PRO A 86 6.86 6.45 -6.75
N VAL A 87 7.58 5.34 -6.80
CA VAL A 87 7.11 4.11 -7.41
C VAL A 87 5.90 3.51 -6.67
N ASN A 88 5.90 3.51 -5.35
CA ASN A 88 4.78 3.00 -4.56
C ASN A 88 3.52 3.84 -4.76
N ALA A 89 3.68 5.16 -4.80
CA ALA A 89 2.59 6.08 -5.13
C ALA A 89 2.06 5.88 -6.55
N ALA A 90 2.93 5.67 -7.54
CA ALA A 90 2.54 5.42 -8.93
C ALA A 90 1.72 4.13 -9.05
N ILE A 91 2.12 3.07 -8.35
CA ILE A 91 1.43 1.80 -8.33
C ILE A 91 0.02 1.94 -7.70
N LEU A 92 -0.09 2.63 -6.57
CA LEU A 92 -1.39 2.89 -5.94
C LEU A 92 -2.33 3.66 -6.88
N ARG A 93 -1.82 4.71 -7.56
CA ARG A 93 -2.61 5.47 -8.53
C ARG A 93 -3.09 4.61 -9.70
N GLY A 94 -2.21 3.77 -10.26
CA GLY A 94 -2.56 2.82 -11.31
C GLY A 94 -3.63 1.81 -10.86
N GLY A 95 -3.48 1.27 -9.66
CA GLY A 95 -4.46 0.37 -9.05
C GLY A 95 -5.83 1.04 -8.82
N ALA A 96 -5.82 2.28 -8.33
CA ALA A 96 -7.06 3.04 -8.11
C ALA A 96 -7.81 3.37 -9.42
N ALA A 97 -7.07 3.63 -10.50
CA ALA A 97 -7.66 3.94 -11.81
C ALA A 97 -8.42 2.75 -12.44
N VAL A 98 -8.10 1.53 -12.02
CA VAL A 98 -8.72 0.29 -12.54
C VAL A 98 -9.53 -0.44 -11.46
N ALA A 99 -9.74 0.18 -10.31
CA ALA A 99 -10.56 -0.37 -9.25
C ALA A 99 -12.00 -0.53 -9.77
N GLY A 100 -12.48 -1.76 -9.76
CA GLY A 100 -13.83 -2.11 -10.15
C GLY A 100 -14.79 -2.07 -8.95
N GLU A 101 -15.92 -2.77 -9.08
CA GLU A 101 -16.94 -2.87 -8.02
C GLU A 101 -16.52 -3.74 -6.82
N SER A 102 -15.37 -4.44 -6.91
CA SER A 102 -14.86 -5.28 -5.82
C SER A 102 -13.80 -4.54 -5.01
N GLU A 103 -13.81 -4.80 -3.72
CA GLU A 103 -12.79 -4.31 -2.80
C GLU A 103 -11.40 -4.82 -3.19
N SER A 104 -10.41 -3.93 -3.34
CA SER A 104 -9.04 -4.32 -3.63
C SER A 104 -8.39 -5.01 -2.43
N ASP A 105 -7.42 -5.90 -2.70
CA ASP A 105 -6.65 -6.56 -1.63
C ASP A 105 -6.00 -5.54 -0.69
N CYS A 106 -5.52 -4.42 -1.25
CA CYS A 106 -4.95 -3.32 -0.48
C CYS A 106 -5.97 -2.72 0.52
N LEU A 107 -7.20 -2.47 0.08
CA LEU A 107 -8.23 -1.92 0.97
C LEU A 107 -8.62 -2.95 2.04
N ARG A 108 -8.74 -4.21 1.67
CA ARG A 108 -9.04 -5.30 2.62
C ARG A 108 -7.98 -5.41 3.72
N ASP A 109 -6.70 -5.36 3.34
CA ASP A 109 -5.60 -5.40 4.30
C ASP A 109 -5.64 -4.18 5.23
N ARG A 110 -5.89 -2.96 4.69
CA ARG A 110 -6.04 -1.74 5.51
C ARG A 110 -7.21 -1.82 6.47
N ARG A 111 -8.36 -2.37 6.03
CA ARG A 111 -9.52 -2.58 6.90
C ARG A 111 -9.23 -3.59 8.01
N ALA A 112 -8.51 -4.67 7.73
CA ALA A 112 -8.11 -5.65 8.72
C ALA A 112 -7.18 -5.03 9.78
N GLU A 113 -6.20 -4.23 9.37
CA GLU A 113 -5.30 -3.52 10.28
C GLU A 113 -6.06 -2.48 11.13
N ALA A 114 -6.93 -1.69 10.50
CA ALA A 114 -7.78 -0.72 11.20
C ALA A 114 -8.69 -1.39 12.24
N ALA A 115 -9.28 -2.54 11.89
CA ALA A 115 -10.09 -3.33 12.81
C ALA A 115 -9.26 -3.86 14.01
N ALA A 116 -7.98 -4.23 13.78
CA ALA A 116 -7.09 -4.66 14.86
C ALA A 116 -6.77 -3.52 15.84
N PHE A 117 -6.58 -2.28 15.36
CA PHE A 117 -6.43 -1.11 16.23
C PHE A 117 -7.73 -0.80 17.00
N ALA A 118 -8.87 -0.84 16.31
CA ALA A 118 -10.17 -0.61 16.94
C ALA A 118 -10.46 -1.61 18.06
N ALA A 119 -10.14 -2.89 17.88
CA ALA A 119 -10.30 -3.92 18.90
C ALA A 119 -9.49 -3.62 20.17
N ARG A 120 -8.34 -2.93 20.05
CA ARG A 120 -7.49 -2.54 21.19
C ARG A 120 -7.90 -1.21 21.83
N SER A 121 -8.77 -0.44 21.17
CA SER A 121 -9.16 0.91 21.63
C SER A 121 -10.14 0.91 22.81
N GLY A 122 -10.68 -0.25 23.21
CA GLY A 122 -11.73 -0.32 24.23
C GLY A 122 -13.05 0.33 23.81
N GLY A 123 -13.29 0.48 22.50
CA GLY A 123 -14.51 1.09 21.96
C GLY A 123 -14.42 2.60 21.74
N ALA A 124 -13.21 3.19 21.84
CA ALA A 124 -13.01 4.63 21.62
C ALA A 124 -13.27 5.04 20.17
N PHE A 125 -13.00 4.16 19.21
CA PHE A 125 -13.22 4.36 17.77
C PHE A 125 -13.43 3.02 17.07
N SER A 126 -14.05 3.04 15.89
CA SER A 126 -14.25 1.88 15.02
C SER A 126 -13.13 1.74 13.98
N GLY A 127 -13.08 0.58 13.30
CA GLY A 127 -12.18 0.38 12.16
C GLY A 127 -12.50 1.34 11.00
N ASP A 128 -13.77 1.65 10.76
CA ASP A 128 -14.18 2.60 9.74
C ASP A 128 -13.73 4.03 10.09
N ASP A 129 -13.78 4.45 11.37
CA ASP A 129 -13.22 5.73 11.79
C ASP A 129 -11.72 5.83 11.47
N VAL A 130 -10.96 4.75 11.70
CA VAL A 130 -9.53 4.70 11.35
C VAL A 130 -9.32 4.82 9.84
N ILE A 131 -10.14 4.14 9.02
CA ILE A 131 -10.08 4.28 7.57
C ILE A 131 -10.38 5.71 7.15
N ASP A 132 -11.47 6.30 7.62
CA ASP A 132 -11.95 7.60 7.16
C ASP A 132 -11.07 8.76 7.63
N ARG A 133 -10.52 8.70 8.86
CA ARG A 133 -9.79 9.82 9.46
C ARG A 133 -8.28 9.70 9.37
N VAL A 134 -7.74 8.48 9.25
CA VAL A 134 -6.29 8.26 9.17
C VAL A 134 -5.87 7.85 7.76
N VAL A 135 -6.47 6.80 7.19
CA VAL A 135 -6.04 6.25 5.91
C VAL A 135 -6.49 7.12 4.74
N ALA A 136 -7.75 7.50 4.69
CA ALA A 136 -8.31 8.23 3.56
C ALA A 136 -7.62 9.58 3.28
N PRO A 137 -7.28 10.42 4.26
CA PRO A 137 -6.53 11.65 4.01
C PRO A 137 -5.13 11.42 3.42
N ILE A 138 -4.44 10.35 3.84
CA ILE A 138 -3.14 9.96 3.30
C ILE A 138 -3.30 9.52 1.85
N ILE A 139 -4.22 8.59 1.58
CA ILE A 139 -4.47 8.04 0.25
C ILE A 139 -4.96 9.13 -0.72
N TYR A 140 -5.83 10.03 -0.27
CA TYR A 140 -6.25 11.18 -1.07
C TYR A 140 -5.06 12.00 -1.57
N ARG A 141 -4.10 12.31 -0.68
CA ARG A 141 -2.89 13.03 -1.09
C ARG A 141 -2.00 12.21 -2.02
N VAL A 142 -1.82 10.93 -1.76
CA VAL A 142 -1.03 10.06 -2.66
C VAL A 142 -1.58 10.07 -4.09
N ILE A 143 -2.91 10.09 -4.23
CA ILE A 143 -3.56 10.03 -5.55
C ILE A 143 -3.60 11.40 -6.21
N PHE A 144 -4.05 12.43 -5.50
CA PHE A 144 -4.43 13.72 -6.09
C PHE A 144 -3.43 14.85 -5.81
N LEU A 145 -2.72 14.81 -4.67
CA LEU A 145 -1.85 15.89 -4.20
C LEU A 145 -0.49 15.35 -3.71
N PRO A 146 0.22 14.53 -4.53
CA PRO A 146 1.41 13.81 -4.06
C PRO A 146 2.53 14.71 -3.52
N TRP A 147 2.59 15.96 -3.98
CA TRP A 147 3.58 16.95 -3.50
C TRP A 147 3.29 17.47 -2.10
N THR A 148 2.11 17.21 -1.54
CA THR A 148 1.72 17.61 -0.17
C THR A 148 1.77 16.45 0.82
N LEU A 149 2.18 15.26 0.39
CA LEU A 149 2.16 14.07 1.26
C LEU A 149 3.07 14.23 2.49
N SER A 150 4.22 14.90 2.33
CA SER A 150 5.15 15.19 3.43
C SER A 150 4.60 16.20 4.45
N GLU A 151 3.52 16.92 4.12
CA GLU A 151 2.86 17.88 4.99
C GLU A 151 1.79 17.22 5.87
N VAL A 152 1.51 15.93 5.66
CA VAL A 152 0.52 15.19 6.47
C VAL A 152 1.06 14.99 7.87
N ASP A 153 0.35 15.55 8.83
CA ASP A 153 0.61 15.31 10.24
C ASP A 153 -0.14 14.06 10.71
N ALA A 154 0.61 12.99 10.95
CA ALA A 154 0.06 11.72 11.44
C ALA A 154 -0.61 11.88 12.82
N HIS A 155 -0.14 12.79 13.66
CA HIS A 155 -0.78 13.07 14.95
C HIS A 155 -2.15 13.72 14.72
N ALA A 156 -2.22 14.77 13.88
CA ALA A 156 -3.49 15.43 13.60
C ALA A 156 -4.54 14.44 13.05
N CYS A 157 -4.16 13.49 12.18
CA CYS A 157 -5.08 12.46 11.69
C CYS A 157 -5.62 11.56 12.82
N VAL A 158 -4.77 11.22 13.79
CA VAL A 158 -5.16 10.33 14.91
C VAL A 158 -5.91 11.10 16.00
N ASP A 159 -5.64 12.39 16.19
CA ASP A 159 -6.32 13.23 17.18
C ASP A 159 -7.80 13.45 16.83
N GLU A 160 -8.15 13.31 15.55
CA GLU A 160 -9.55 13.34 15.07
C GLU A 160 -10.37 12.08 15.44
N LEU A 161 -9.73 10.99 15.92
CA LEU A 161 -10.40 9.78 16.42
C LEU A 161 -10.85 9.97 17.89
#